data_4490f73e7084d30b22d5c7afa14581ad
#
_entry.id   4490f73e7084d30b22d5c7afa14581ad
#
_cell.length_a   1.000
_cell.length_b   1.000
_cell.length_c   1.000
_cell.angle_alpha   90.00
_cell.angle_beta   90.00
_cell.angle_gamma   90.00
#
_symmetry.space_group_name_H-M   'P 1'
#
loop_
_entity.id
_entity.type
_entity.pdbx_description
1 polymer ?
#
loop_
_entity_poly.entity_id
_entity_poly.type
_entity_poly.pdbx_seq_one_letter_code
_entity_poly.pdbx_strand_id
1 'polypeptide(L)'
;MKNIFFTLALLVSFSTFGQKIESLKKKTSGNTKERTLILDILRASLYQDYKQEFIFIVNTLNVSSQYAWFQGTAVRKDRREVRTNDYDDCCHVEGLLKRNYGKWYIVELEAFSTDVWYDGIWDDYNVPRALFN
;
A
#
# COMPACT_ATOMS: atom_id res chain seq x y z
N MET A 1 24.72 -7.90 -61.11
CA MET A 1 23.47 -7.76 -60.35
C MET A 1 23.83 -7.69 -58.88
N LYS A 2 23.70 -6.51 -58.30
CA LYS A 2 23.96 -6.28 -56.88
C LYS A 2 22.65 -6.41 -56.12
N ASN A 3 22.53 -7.47 -55.30
CA ASN A 3 21.39 -7.61 -54.41
C ASN A 3 21.60 -6.71 -53.18
N ILE A 4 20.79 -5.67 -53.10
CA ILE A 4 20.74 -4.82 -51.92
C ILE A 4 19.76 -5.45 -50.96
N PHE A 5 20.27 -6.08 -49.90
CA PHE A 5 19.47 -6.52 -48.75
C PHE A 5 19.13 -5.28 -47.89
N PHE A 6 17.88 -4.83 -47.97
CA PHE A 6 17.34 -3.84 -47.04
C PHE A 6 17.02 -4.54 -45.74
N THR A 7 17.92 -4.43 -44.77
CA THR A 7 17.63 -4.88 -43.39
C THR A 7 16.76 -3.84 -42.73
N LEU A 8 15.46 -4.12 -42.65
CA LEU A 8 14.51 -3.30 -41.93
C LEU A 8 14.72 -3.56 -40.39
N ALA A 9 15.47 -2.65 -39.76
CA ALA A 9 15.62 -2.65 -38.29
C ALA A 9 14.29 -2.21 -37.66
N LEU A 10 13.56 -3.16 -37.12
CA LEU A 10 12.34 -2.92 -36.31
C LEU A 10 12.77 -2.35 -34.95
N LEU A 11 12.73 -1.02 -34.84
CA LEU A 11 12.89 -0.33 -33.56
C LEU A 11 11.65 -0.60 -32.72
N VAL A 12 11.71 -1.63 -31.88
CA VAL A 12 10.72 -1.86 -30.85
C VAL A 12 10.96 -0.82 -29.75
N SER A 13 10.21 0.25 -29.80
CA SER A 13 10.18 1.24 -28.72
C SER A 13 9.49 0.59 -27.53
N PHE A 14 10.25 0.10 -26.56
CA PHE A 14 9.72 -0.25 -25.26
C PHE A 14 9.31 1.03 -24.55
N SER A 15 8.04 1.38 -24.65
CA SER A 15 7.44 2.38 -23.79
C SER A 15 7.42 1.79 -22.38
N THR A 16 8.38 2.17 -21.55
CA THR A 16 8.31 1.94 -20.12
C THR A 16 7.17 2.80 -19.57
N PHE A 17 5.97 2.25 -19.56
CA PHE A 17 4.87 2.84 -18.80
C PHE A 17 5.25 2.75 -17.32
N GLY A 18 5.79 3.84 -16.77
CA GLY A 18 5.95 3.99 -15.33
C GLY A 18 4.60 3.74 -14.67
N GLN A 19 4.54 2.92 -13.61
CA GLN A 19 3.30 2.69 -12.87
C GLN A 19 2.83 4.02 -12.28
N LYS A 20 1.60 4.44 -12.62
CA LYS A 20 0.98 5.62 -12.04
C LYS A 20 0.70 5.36 -10.57
N ILE A 21 1.20 6.24 -9.71
CA ILE A 21 0.90 6.25 -8.28
C ILE A 21 -0.18 7.31 -8.03
N GLU A 22 -1.24 6.89 -7.35
CA GLU A 22 -2.33 7.76 -6.94
C GLU A 22 -2.41 7.82 -5.41
N SER A 23 -2.53 9.03 -4.87
CA SER A 23 -2.72 9.21 -3.43
C SER A 23 -4.21 9.21 -3.08
N LEU A 24 -4.59 8.28 -2.20
CA LEU A 24 -5.92 8.20 -1.62
C LEU A 24 -5.97 8.76 -0.18
N LYS A 25 -4.97 9.53 0.22
CA LYS A 25 -4.93 10.14 1.57
C LYS A 25 -6.19 10.93 1.87
N LYS A 26 -6.61 11.78 0.95
CA LYS A 26 -7.86 12.54 1.07
C LYS A 26 -9.02 11.77 0.46
N LYS A 27 -10.11 11.66 1.18
CA LYS A 27 -11.35 11.09 0.67
C LYS A 27 -11.97 12.02 -0.37
N THR A 28 -12.29 11.47 -1.54
CA THR A 28 -13.00 12.15 -2.61
C THR A 28 -14.16 11.29 -3.09
N SER A 29 -15.10 11.86 -3.86
CA SER A 29 -16.19 11.08 -4.46
C SER A 29 -15.66 9.98 -5.41
N GLY A 30 -14.54 10.24 -6.10
CA GLY A 30 -13.95 9.30 -7.05
C GLY A 30 -13.16 8.14 -6.41
N ASN A 31 -12.65 8.31 -5.20
CA ASN A 31 -11.81 7.31 -4.54
C ASN A 31 -12.44 6.64 -3.31
N THR A 32 -13.61 7.08 -2.88
CA THR A 32 -14.23 6.64 -1.63
C THR A 32 -14.37 5.12 -1.55
N LYS A 33 -14.80 4.47 -2.62
CA LYS A 33 -15.03 3.03 -2.65
C LYS A 33 -13.72 2.26 -2.42
N GLU A 34 -12.69 2.56 -3.19
CA GLU A 34 -11.40 1.86 -3.08
C GLU A 34 -10.70 2.17 -1.76
N ARG A 35 -10.70 3.44 -1.37
CA ARG A 35 -10.15 3.87 -0.09
C ARG A 35 -10.79 3.15 1.09
N THR A 36 -12.10 3.08 1.14
CA THR A 36 -12.85 2.40 2.20
C THR A 36 -12.53 0.91 2.22
N LEU A 37 -12.51 0.27 1.06
CA LEU A 37 -12.21 -1.15 0.94
C LEU A 37 -10.82 -1.50 1.52
N ILE A 38 -9.80 -0.74 1.17
CA ILE A 38 -8.43 -0.94 1.69
C ILE A 38 -8.39 -0.76 3.21
N LEU A 39 -8.96 0.33 3.70
CA LEU A 39 -8.96 0.63 5.14
C LEU A 39 -9.76 -0.40 5.95
N ASP A 40 -10.84 -0.93 5.40
CA ASP A 40 -11.66 -1.97 6.07
C ASP A 40 -10.90 -3.31 6.15
N ILE A 41 -10.14 -3.67 5.14
CA ILE A 41 -9.27 -4.86 5.16
C ILE A 41 -8.22 -4.73 6.27
N LEU A 42 -7.59 -3.58 6.41
CA LEU A 42 -6.61 -3.31 7.46
C LEU A 42 -7.25 -3.34 8.86
N ARG A 43 -8.42 -2.73 9.02
CA ARG A 43 -9.16 -2.73 10.28
C ARG A 43 -9.58 -4.14 10.70
N ALA A 44 -10.04 -4.94 9.76
CA ALA A 44 -10.44 -6.32 10.02
C ALA A 44 -9.26 -7.17 10.49
N SER A 45 -8.09 -6.99 9.88
CA SER A 45 -6.87 -7.67 10.31
C SER A 45 -6.44 -7.27 11.72
N LEU A 46 -6.41 -5.97 12.03
CA LEU A 46 -6.08 -5.49 13.38
C LEU A 46 -7.10 -5.93 14.43
N TYR A 47 -8.36 -6.05 14.07
CA TYR A 47 -9.37 -6.58 14.98
C TYR A 47 -9.11 -8.05 15.35
N GLN A 48 -8.61 -8.86 14.42
CA GLN A 48 -8.25 -10.24 14.72
C GLN A 48 -7.14 -10.33 15.78
N ASP A 49 -6.16 -9.44 15.70
CA ASP A 49 -5.00 -9.47 16.58
C ASP A 49 -5.25 -8.77 17.92
N TYR A 50 -5.92 -7.65 17.93
CA TYR A 50 -6.06 -6.77 19.11
C TYR A 50 -7.44 -6.81 19.76
N LYS A 51 -8.46 -7.35 19.10
CA LYS A 51 -9.87 -7.35 19.55
C LYS A 51 -10.40 -5.96 19.88
N GLN A 52 -9.94 -4.95 19.12
CA GLN A 52 -10.33 -3.56 19.23
C GLN A 52 -10.75 -3.04 17.85
N GLU A 53 -11.84 -2.27 17.79
CA GLU A 53 -12.25 -1.60 16.57
C GLU A 53 -11.49 -0.27 16.41
N PHE A 54 -10.82 -0.12 15.28
CA PHE A 54 -10.03 1.06 14.97
C PHE A 54 -10.65 1.90 13.85
N ILE A 55 -10.38 3.18 13.93
CA ILE A 55 -10.40 4.12 12.81
C ILE A 55 -8.98 4.62 12.59
N PHE A 56 -8.67 5.06 11.38
CA PHE A 56 -7.33 5.54 11.05
C PHE A 56 -7.30 7.03 10.76
N ILE A 57 -6.31 7.70 11.32
CA ILE A 57 -5.82 8.96 10.78
C ILE A 57 -4.83 8.59 9.69
N VAL A 58 -5.20 8.84 8.43
CA VAL A 58 -4.42 8.42 7.28
C VAL A 58 -3.31 9.43 7.01
N ASN A 59 -2.06 9.02 7.17
CA ASN A 59 -0.89 9.83 6.83
C ASN A 59 -0.49 9.63 5.37
N THR A 60 -0.45 8.39 4.92
CA THR A 60 -0.17 8.00 3.54
C THR A 60 -1.13 6.87 3.13
N LEU A 61 -1.69 6.98 1.98
CA LEU A 61 -2.34 5.87 1.28
C LEU A 61 -2.11 6.07 -0.21
N ASN A 62 -1.09 5.42 -0.71
CA ASN A 62 -0.71 5.45 -2.11
C ASN A 62 -1.06 4.14 -2.79
N VAL A 63 -1.56 4.23 -4.00
CA VAL A 63 -2.05 3.07 -4.76
C VAL A 63 -1.44 3.10 -6.16
N SER A 64 -0.93 1.96 -6.60
CA SER A 64 -0.60 1.66 -7.98
C SER A 64 -1.59 0.66 -8.56
N SER A 65 -1.36 0.21 -9.80
CA SER A 65 -2.22 -0.83 -10.40
C SER A 65 -2.22 -2.16 -9.63
N GLN A 66 -1.14 -2.48 -8.92
CA GLN A 66 -0.95 -3.76 -8.26
C GLN A 66 -0.75 -3.70 -6.75
N TYR A 67 -0.28 -2.56 -6.21
CA TYR A 67 0.09 -2.42 -4.81
C TYR A 67 -0.53 -1.18 -4.18
N ALA A 68 -0.74 -1.26 -2.86
CA ALA A 68 -1.09 -0.12 -2.04
C ALA A 68 -0.17 -0.06 -0.82
N TRP A 69 0.26 1.15 -0.47
CA TRP A 69 1.01 1.42 0.74
C TRP A 69 0.23 2.32 1.68
N PHE A 70 0.08 1.88 2.89
CA PHE A 70 -0.63 2.60 3.95
C PHE A 70 0.29 2.93 5.12
N GLN A 71 0.21 4.16 5.58
CA GLN A 71 0.73 4.60 6.88
C GLN A 71 -0.33 5.43 7.58
N GLY A 72 -0.55 5.17 8.84
CA GLY A 72 -1.53 5.91 9.62
C GLY A 72 -1.38 5.74 11.11
N THR A 73 -2.25 6.40 11.83
CA THR A 73 -2.37 6.28 13.29
C THR A 73 -3.71 5.63 13.61
N ALA A 74 -3.67 4.56 14.40
CA ALA A 74 -4.87 3.90 14.87
C ALA A 74 -5.46 4.65 16.07
N VAL A 75 -6.77 4.88 16.02
CA VAL A 75 -7.55 5.40 17.12
C VAL A 75 -8.71 4.45 17.36
N ARG A 76 -9.01 4.14 18.60
CA ARG A 76 -10.18 3.30 18.90
C ARG A 76 -11.46 4.01 18.53
N LYS A 77 -12.38 3.29 17.93
CA LYS A 77 -13.70 3.80 17.54
C LYS A 77 -14.51 4.30 18.73
N ASP A 78 -14.33 3.68 19.91
CA ASP A 78 -14.98 4.09 21.18
C ASP A 78 -14.27 5.25 21.89
N ARG A 79 -13.19 5.79 21.28
CA ARG A 79 -12.35 6.88 21.80
C ARG A 79 -11.64 6.60 23.12
N ARG A 80 -11.57 5.33 23.54
CA ARG A 80 -10.75 4.90 24.68
C ARG A 80 -9.30 4.77 24.23
N GLU A 81 -8.42 4.66 25.21
CA GLU A 81 -7.01 4.40 24.98
C GLU A 81 -6.80 3.07 24.21
N VAL A 82 -5.89 3.10 23.24
CA VAL A 82 -5.50 1.89 22.51
C VAL A 82 -4.71 0.99 23.47
N ARG A 83 -5.13 -0.26 23.57
CA ARG A 83 -4.41 -1.27 24.35
C ARG A 83 -3.42 -1.97 23.44
N THR A 84 -2.17 -1.89 23.81
CA THR A 84 -1.03 -2.54 23.14
C THR A 84 -0.34 -3.51 24.11
N ASN A 85 0.64 -4.24 23.61
CA ASN A 85 1.54 -5.00 24.46
C ASN A 85 2.57 -4.08 25.12
N ASP A 86 3.20 -4.52 26.21
CA ASP A 86 4.14 -3.70 27.02
C ASP A 86 5.36 -3.16 26.25
N TYR A 87 5.70 -3.80 25.12
CA TYR A 87 6.86 -3.44 24.28
C TYR A 87 6.47 -2.68 23.00
N ASP A 88 5.18 -2.44 22.79
CA ASP A 88 4.69 -1.75 21.60
C ASP A 88 4.82 -0.23 21.74
N ASP A 89 5.02 0.42 20.61
CA ASP A 89 4.96 1.88 20.49
C ASP A 89 3.65 2.29 19.81
N CYS A 90 2.75 2.86 20.61
CA CYS A 90 1.45 3.30 20.11
C CYS A 90 1.58 4.61 19.32
N CYS A 91 0.86 4.84 18.23
CA CYS A 91 -0.22 4.01 17.69
C CYS A 91 -0.14 3.98 16.16
N HIS A 92 1.07 3.96 15.61
CA HIS A 92 1.29 3.94 14.16
C HIS A 92 1.04 2.53 13.59
N VAL A 93 0.60 2.51 12.36
CA VAL A 93 0.30 1.30 11.59
C VAL A 93 0.81 1.50 10.18
N GLU A 94 1.52 0.52 9.66
CA GLU A 94 1.96 0.48 8.28
C GLU A 94 1.57 -0.84 7.62
N GLY A 95 1.18 -0.77 6.36
CA GLY A 95 0.77 -1.96 5.62
C GLY A 95 1.05 -1.88 4.12
N LEU A 96 1.53 -2.99 3.57
CA LEU A 96 1.62 -3.23 2.15
C LEU A 96 0.52 -4.19 1.73
N LEU A 97 -0.25 -3.79 0.72
CA LEU A 97 -1.29 -4.61 0.12
C LEU A 97 -0.98 -4.86 -1.34
N LYS A 98 -1.47 -5.98 -1.85
CA LYS A 98 -1.38 -6.36 -3.26
C LYS A 98 -2.77 -6.59 -3.83
N ARG A 99 -2.98 -6.16 -5.08
CA ARG A 99 -4.19 -6.46 -5.83
C ARG A 99 -3.99 -7.75 -6.64
N ASN A 100 -4.88 -8.71 -6.44
CA ASN A 100 -4.94 -9.95 -7.20
C ASN A 100 -6.38 -10.14 -7.68
N TYR A 101 -6.57 -10.32 -8.99
CA TYR A 101 -7.91 -10.51 -9.59
C TYR A 101 -8.94 -9.46 -9.13
N GLY A 102 -8.51 -8.20 -9.08
CA GLY A 102 -9.35 -7.07 -8.67
C GLY A 102 -9.62 -6.96 -7.16
N LYS A 103 -9.04 -7.84 -6.34
CA LYS A 103 -9.20 -7.82 -4.87
C LYS A 103 -7.90 -7.45 -4.18
N TRP A 104 -8.00 -6.71 -3.10
CA TRP A 104 -6.87 -6.35 -2.24
C TRP A 104 -6.59 -7.41 -1.19
N TYR A 105 -5.31 -7.71 -0.98
CA TYR A 105 -4.81 -8.63 0.03
C TYR A 105 -3.66 -7.98 0.78
N ILE A 106 -3.60 -8.19 2.10
CA ILE A 106 -2.46 -7.76 2.90
C ILE A 106 -1.26 -8.65 2.57
N VAL A 107 -0.15 -8.02 2.21
CA VAL A 107 1.17 -8.66 2.04
C VAL A 107 1.89 -8.65 3.38
N GLU A 108 2.03 -7.47 3.97
CA GLU A 108 2.57 -7.27 5.31
C GLU A 108 1.83 -6.15 6.00
N LEU A 109 1.59 -6.31 7.30
CA LEU A 109 0.94 -5.34 8.16
C LEU A 109 1.59 -5.41 9.54
N GLU A 110 2.08 -4.28 10.01
CA GLU A 110 2.58 -4.14 11.36
C GLU A 110 1.89 -2.97 12.05
N ALA A 111 1.50 -3.20 13.28
CA ALA A 111 0.94 -2.19 14.15
C ALA A 111 1.80 -2.05 15.39
N PHE A 112 2.06 -0.79 15.77
CA PHE A 112 2.72 -0.46 17.03
C PHE A 112 4.16 -0.99 17.14
N SER A 113 4.81 -1.21 16.01
CA SER A 113 6.21 -1.62 15.95
C SER A 113 7.13 -0.50 16.43
N THR A 114 8.16 -0.85 17.18
CA THR A 114 9.22 0.09 17.60
C THR A 114 10.26 0.34 16.50
N ASP A 115 10.22 -0.47 15.43
CA ASP A 115 11.19 -0.45 14.34
C ASP A 115 10.59 0.09 13.05
N VAL A 116 11.45 0.63 12.17
CA VAL A 116 11.12 0.93 10.77
C VAL A 116 11.25 -0.36 9.95
N TRP A 117 10.36 -1.30 10.21
CA TRP A 117 10.37 -2.65 9.64
C TRP A 117 10.26 -2.69 8.11
N TYR A 118 9.66 -1.65 7.54
CA TYR A 118 9.38 -1.56 6.10
C TYR A 118 10.54 -0.99 5.28
N ASP A 119 11.68 -0.65 5.90
CA ASP A 119 12.85 -0.17 5.17
C ASP A 119 13.36 -1.29 4.24
N GLY A 120 13.46 -0.98 2.95
CA GLY A 120 13.87 -1.95 1.93
C GLY A 120 12.78 -2.91 1.41
N ILE A 121 11.56 -2.84 1.95
CA ILE A 121 10.45 -3.72 1.53
C ILE A 121 10.13 -3.62 0.02
N TRP A 122 10.39 -2.46 -0.59
CA TRP A 122 10.24 -2.26 -2.03
C TRP A 122 11.14 -3.18 -2.87
N ASP A 123 12.32 -3.52 -2.37
CA ASP A 123 13.23 -4.47 -3.04
C ASP A 123 12.76 -5.91 -2.84
N ASP A 124 12.30 -6.26 -1.64
CA ASP A 124 11.85 -7.62 -1.30
C ASP A 124 10.65 -8.06 -2.16
N TYR A 125 9.74 -7.14 -2.46
CA TYR A 125 8.53 -7.42 -3.25
C TYR A 125 8.57 -6.84 -4.66
N ASN A 126 9.67 -6.22 -5.07
CA ASN A 126 9.80 -5.55 -6.37
C ASN A 126 8.68 -4.52 -6.62
N VAL A 127 8.44 -3.69 -5.63
CA VAL A 127 7.42 -2.63 -5.65
C VAL A 127 8.06 -1.30 -6.03
N PRO A 128 7.40 -0.45 -6.83
CA PRO A 128 7.93 0.88 -7.13
C PRO A 128 8.20 1.68 -5.86
N ARG A 129 9.42 2.18 -5.71
CA ARG A 129 9.84 2.94 -4.53
C ARG A 129 9.00 4.21 -4.32
N ALA A 130 8.52 4.80 -5.40
CA ALA A 130 7.62 5.96 -5.37
C ALA A 130 6.29 5.70 -4.63
N LEU A 131 5.90 4.43 -4.45
CA LEU A 131 4.70 4.07 -3.69
C LEU A 131 4.81 4.50 -2.22
N PHE A 132 6.04 4.54 -1.68
CA PHE A 132 6.34 4.78 -0.27
C PHE A 132 6.61 6.26 0.08
N ASN A 133 6.54 7.17 -0.89
CA ASN A 133 6.84 8.60 -0.73
C ASN A 133 5.59 9.43 -0.38
#